data_02365f3ad6611e4aa7538be2c6142621
#
_entry.id   02365f3ad6611e4aa7538be2c6142621
#
_cell.length_a   1.000
_cell.length_b   1.000
_cell.length_c   1.000
_cell.angle_alpha   90.00
_cell.angle_beta   90.00
_cell.angle_gamma   90.00
#
_symmetry.space_group_name_H-M   'P 1'
#
loop_
_entity.id
_entity.type
_entity.pdbx_description
1 polymer ?
#
loop_
_entity_poly.entity_id
_entity_poly.type
_entity_poly.pdbx_seq_one_letter_code
_entity_poly.pdbx_strand_id
1 'polypeptide(L)'
;MSRGLGDVYKRQIFQSFYSLMPRRNADDDLSVAARKINVPILEHITQSDDYPTLKEVCEGRELPAYEAAAEFTAQTSGELDNLLSQLGGKPGAVQTLEKLEQAEKTAEDKLAALLEQLRGAPQDDPALSAAVVKAANDAESKRRQADTVNKLVDAGFAQNQAEAGALIARAVSAAAERAEEVQTILGAWSDAPGDMRMTDANAALLERVRDSKTLQDISRYLGRFREIFAQGKRNGYAYGRGEKYALELGNDLSRALTSELAMLAVPETLPLFLRKYQHRQIKQYRRREPVYKGAGDIICCLDESGSTAGDLAAWGKAVALTLLEIA
;
A
#
# COMPACT_ATOMS: atom_id res chain seq x y z
N MET A 1 -27.46 2.25 -2.10
CA MET A 1 -26.51 2.12 -0.97
C MET A 1 -26.43 3.40 -0.18
N SER A 2 -26.43 3.36 1.14
CA SER A 2 -26.18 4.56 1.94
C SER A 2 -24.71 5.00 1.73
N ARG A 3 -24.49 6.31 1.57
CA ARG A 3 -23.15 6.93 1.39
C ARG A 3 -22.10 6.39 2.37
N GLY A 4 -22.48 5.91 3.56
CA GLY A 4 -21.55 5.42 4.58
C GLY A 4 -20.87 4.07 4.28
N LEU A 5 -21.50 3.13 3.57
CA LEU A 5 -20.88 1.83 3.25
C LEU A 5 -19.78 1.98 2.20
N GLY A 6 -19.97 2.84 1.20
CA GLY A 6 -18.99 3.12 0.17
C GLY A 6 -17.69 3.74 0.73
N ASP A 7 -17.81 4.62 1.73
CA ASP A 7 -16.64 5.27 2.33
C ASP A 7 -15.82 4.31 3.21
N VAL A 8 -16.49 3.42 3.96
CA VAL A 8 -15.81 2.37 4.75
C VAL A 8 -15.05 1.41 3.83
N TYR A 9 -15.66 1.05 2.70
CA TYR A 9 -15.06 0.15 1.72
C TYR A 9 -13.82 0.76 1.07
N LYS A 10 -13.90 2.02 0.62
CA LYS A 10 -12.76 2.77 0.08
C LYS A 10 -11.60 2.82 1.07
N ARG A 11 -11.89 3.03 2.35
CA ARG A 11 -10.87 3.08 3.39
C ARG A 11 -10.18 1.73 3.58
N GLN A 12 -10.89 0.61 3.53
CA GLN A 12 -10.32 -0.72 3.64
C GLN A 12 -9.43 -1.06 2.46
N ILE A 13 -9.88 -0.75 1.24
CA ILE A 13 -9.10 -0.93 0.01
C ILE A 13 -7.84 -0.04 0.03
N PHE A 14 -7.98 1.24 0.37
CA PHE A 14 -6.84 2.14 0.55
C PHE A 14 -5.81 1.57 1.53
N GLN A 15 -6.25 1.08 2.68
CA GLN A 15 -5.38 0.48 3.69
C GLN A 15 -4.64 -0.76 3.17
N SER A 16 -5.31 -1.59 2.36
CA SER A 16 -4.69 -2.79 1.77
C SER A 16 -3.57 -2.45 0.79
N PHE A 17 -3.70 -1.34 0.05
CA PHE A 17 -2.69 -0.88 -0.89
C PHE A 17 -1.55 -0.10 -0.20
N TYR A 18 -1.90 0.79 0.71
CA TYR A 18 -0.98 1.71 1.38
C TYR A 18 -0.10 1.06 2.44
N SER A 19 -0.68 0.19 3.31
CA SER A 19 0.02 -0.34 4.48
C SER A 19 1.08 -1.37 4.11
N LEU A 20 2.26 -1.29 4.70
CA LEU A 20 3.35 -2.27 4.53
C LEU A 20 2.89 -3.71 4.84
N MET A 21 2.20 -3.87 5.96
CA MET A 21 1.64 -5.15 6.40
C MET A 21 0.18 -4.94 6.82
N PRO A 22 -0.78 -5.03 5.89
CA PRO A 22 -2.19 -4.96 6.25
C PRO A 22 -2.52 -6.13 7.18
N ARG A 23 -3.08 -5.82 8.35
CA ARG A 23 -3.52 -6.84 9.32
C ARG A 23 -5.01 -7.06 9.15
N ARG A 24 -5.39 -8.32 9.04
CA ARG A 24 -6.77 -8.75 9.12
C ARG A 24 -7.19 -8.85 10.58
N ASN A 25 -8.40 -8.40 10.91
CA ASN A 25 -9.00 -8.65 12.22
C ASN A 25 -9.30 -10.14 12.39
N ALA A 26 -9.38 -10.60 13.64
CA ALA A 26 -9.80 -11.97 13.94
C ALA A 26 -11.23 -12.23 13.42
N ASP A 27 -11.51 -13.45 13.02
CA ASP A 27 -12.82 -13.79 12.42
C ASP A 27 -13.98 -13.55 13.39
N ASP A 28 -13.75 -13.69 14.68
CA ASP A 28 -14.74 -13.45 15.75
C ASP A 28 -15.14 -11.96 15.87
N ASP A 29 -14.24 -11.04 15.46
CA ASP A 29 -14.48 -9.59 15.49
C ASP A 29 -15.13 -9.07 14.18
N LEU A 30 -15.28 -9.93 13.18
CA LEU A 30 -15.82 -9.57 11.88
C LEU A 30 -17.35 -9.71 11.83
N SER A 31 -18.04 -8.71 11.28
CA SER A 31 -19.44 -8.84 10.92
C SER A 31 -19.64 -9.94 9.86
N VAL A 32 -20.86 -10.47 9.76
CA VAL A 32 -21.22 -11.46 8.73
C VAL A 32 -20.89 -10.98 7.34
N ALA A 33 -21.26 -9.72 7.04
CA ALA A 33 -20.94 -9.10 5.75
C ALA A 33 -19.43 -9.01 5.50
N ALA A 34 -18.64 -8.69 6.53
CA ALA A 34 -17.19 -8.65 6.40
C ALA A 34 -16.59 -10.03 6.13
N ARG A 35 -17.04 -11.07 6.84
CA ARG A 35 -16.57 -12.44 6.63
C ARG A 35 -16.96 -13.01 5.26
N LYS A 36 -18.20 -12.78 4.83
CA LYS A 36 -18.76 -13.39 3.61
C LYS A 36 -18.46 -12.62 2.33
N ILE A 37 -18.19 -11.32 2.41
CA ILE A 37 -18.00 -10.46 1.25
C ILE A 37 -16.59 -9.87 1.22
N ASN A 38 -16.19 -9.13 2.29
CA ASN A 38 -14.94 -8.37 2.24
C ASN A 38 -13.71 -9.28 2.24
N VAL A 39 -13.74 -10.38 3.01
CA VAL A 39 -12.62 -11.32 3.08
C VAL A 39 -12.35 -12.00 1.74
N PRO A 40 -13.33 -12.62 1.07
CA PRO A 40 -13.13 -13.18 -0.27
C PRO A 40 -12.64 -12.15 -1.30
N ILE A 41 -13.17 -10.92 -1.26
CA ILE A 41 -12.70 -9.86 -2.16
C ILE A 41 -11.23 -9.52 -1.90
N LEU A 42 -10.83 -9.37 -0.63
CA LEU A 42 -9.43 -9.11 -0.28
C LEU A 42 -8.52 -10.28 -0.66
N GLU A 43 -8.98 -11.51 -0.53
CA GLU A 43 -8.26 -12.70 -0.98
C GLU A 43 -8.05 -12.68 -2.50
N HIS A 44 -9.08 -12.38 -3.29
CA HIS A 44 -8.95 -12.24 -4.74
C HIS A 44 -8.03 -11.08 -5.14
N ILE A 45 -8.09 -9.93 -4.44
CA ILE A 45 -7.16 -8.81 -4.66
C ILE A 45 -5.72 -9.28 -4.46
N THR A 46 -5.43 -9.92 -3.32
CA THR A 46 -4.06 -10.34 -2.96
C THR A 46 -3.52 -11.47 -3.82
N GLN A 47 -4.40 -12.28 -4.42
CA GLN A 47 -4.06 -13.36 -5.35
C GLN A 47 -3.96 -12.90 -6.81
N SER A 48 -4.33 -11.66 -7.13
CA SER A 48 -4.21 -11.12 -8.48
C SER A 48 -2.75 -10.95 -8.88
N ASP A 49 -2.44 -11.25 -10.14
CA ASP A 49 -1.07 -11.16 -10.70
C ASP A 49 -0.52 -9.73 -10.64
N ASP A 50 -1.38 -8.72 -10.76
CA ASP A 50 -1.00 -7.30 -10.74
C ASP A 50 -0.89 -6.71 -9.33
N TYR A 51 -1.31 -7.45 -8.29
CA TYR A 51 -1.28 -6.96 -6.92
C TYR A 51 0.14 -6.64 -6.40
N PRO A 52 1.18 -7.45 -6.68
CA PRO A 52 2.55 -7.12 -6.27
C PRO A 52 3.03 -5.79 -6.87
N THR A 53 2.76 -5.55 -8.15
CA THR A 53 3.10 -4.28 -8.84
C THR A 53 2.34 -3.10 -8.22
N LEU A 54 1.02 -3.24 -8.03
CA LEU A 54 0.19 -2.25 -7.36
C LEU A 54 0.72 -1.93 -5.96
N LYS A 55 1.12 -2.96 -5.22
CA LYS A 55 1.65 -2.84 -3.87
C LYS A 55 2.97 -2.07 -3.84
N GLU A 56 3.90 -2.40 -4.73
CA GLU A 56 5.20 -1.72 -4.86
C GLU A 56 5.03 -0.22 -5.11
N VAL A 57 4.07 0.15 -5.96
CA VAL A 57 3.78 1.55 -6.29
C VAL A 57 3.09 2.29 -5.16
N CYS A 58 2.16 1.64 -4.45
CA CYS A 58 1.28 2.29 -3.46
C CYS A 58 1.83 2.29 -2.04
N GLU A 59 2.74 1.36 -1.69
CA GLU A 59 3.20 1.19 -0.32
C GLU A 59 3.88 2.44 0.25
N GLY A 60 3.30 2.96 1.34
CA GLY A 60 3.77 4.18 2.00
C GLY A 60 3.57 5.47 1.20
N ARG A 61 2.88 5.42 0.06
CA ARG A 61 2.62 6.56 -0.83
C ARG A 61 1.13 6.88 -0.85
N GLU A 62 0.76 7.99 -0.23
CA GLU A 62 -0.65 8.32 0.04
C GLU A 62 -1.47 8.54 -1.24
N LEU A 63 -0.99 9.40 -2.14
CA LEU A 63 -1.76 9.81 -3.32
C LEU A 63 -1.90 8.68 -4.35
N PRO A 64 -0.84 7.91 -4.71
CA PRO A 64 -1.00 6.73 -5.55
C PRO A 64 -1.96 5.70 -4.97
N ALA A 65 -1.85 5.40 -3.66
CA ALA A 65 -2.74 4.45 -3.00
C ALA A 65 -4.21 4.93 -2.95
N TYR A 66 -4.43 6.23 -2.76
CA TYR A 66 -5.77 6.81 -2.77
C TYR A 66 -6.42 6.74 -4.15
N GLU A 67 -5.70 7.15 -5.19
CA GLU A 67 -6.18 7.13 -6.56
C GLU A 67 -6.43 5.70 -7.06
N ALA A 68 -5.53 4.76 -6.73
CA ALA A 68 -5.73 3.34 -7.00
C ALA A 68 -6.97 2.78 -6.30
N ALA A 69 -7.19 3.12 -5.03
CA ALA A 69 -8.38 2.69 -4.30
C ALA A 69 -9.67 3.33 -4.86
N ALA A 70 -9.60 4.57 -5.32
CA ALA A 70 -10.72 5.24 -5.97
C ALA A 70 -11.07 4.56 -7.31
N GLU A 71 -10.06 4.26 -8.14
CA GLU A 71 -10.24 3.55 -9.42
C GLU A 71 -10.80 2.14 -9.20
N PHE A 72 -10.20 1.35 -8.31
CA PHE A 72 -10.72 0.03 -7.94
C PHE A 72 -12.20 0.10 -7.52
N THR A 73 -12.55 1.08 -6.68
CA THR A 73 -13.93 1.25 -6.21
C THR A 73 -14.85 1.67 -7.35
N ALA A 74 -14.40 2.53 -8.27
CA ALA A 74 -15.19 2.94 -9.43
C ALA A 74 -15.48 1.76 -10.36
N GLN A 75 -14.48 0.92 -10.64
CA GLN A 75 -14.60 -0.27 -11.47
C GLN A 75 -15.52 -1.33 -10.84
N THR A 76 -15.51 -1.45 -9.52
CA THR A 76 -16.29 -2.49 -8.83
C THR A 76 -17.67 -2.03 -8.39
N SER A 77 -17.91 -0.72 -8.16
CA SER A 77 -19.15 -0.22 -7.52
C SER A 77 -20.43 -0.51 -8.29
N GLY A 78 -20.41 -0.47 -9.63
CA GLY A 78 -21.60 -0.72 -10.46
C GLY A 78 -21.92 -2.21 -10.62
N GLU A 79 -20.92 -3.05 -10.71
CA GLU A 79 -21.06 -4.50 -10.88
C GLU A 79 -21.11 -5.24 -9.55
N LEU A 80 -20.54 -4.64 -8.49
CA LEU A 80 -20.51 -5.25 -7.15
C LEU A 80 -21.92 -5.44 -6.57
N ASP A 81 -22.85 -4.51 -6.80
CA ASP A 81 -24.23 -4.63 -6.36
C ASP A 81 -24.96 -5.79 -7.08
N ASN A 82 -24.67 -5.98 -8.36
CA ASN A 82 -25.17 -7.11 -9.14
C ASN A 82 -24.51 -8.42 -8.68
N LEU A 83 -23.20 -8.42 -8.50
CA LEU A 83 -22.42 -9.55 -7.97
C LEU A 83 -22.86 -9.93 -6.56
N LEU A 84 -23.05 -8.99 -5.66
CA LEU A 84 -23.52 -9.25 -4.29
C LEU A 84 -24.95 -9.82 -4.27
N SER A 85 -25.80 -9.38 -5.20
CA SER A 85 -27.15 -9.95 -5.35
C SER A 85 -27.11 -11.37 -5.92
N GLN A 86 -26.17 -11.68 -6.78
CA GLN A 86 -25.95 -12.99 -7.37
C GLN A 86 -25.16 -13.93 -6.45
N LEU A 87 -24.11 -13.41 -5.77
CA LEU A 87 -23.26 -14.15 -4.85
C LEU A 87 -24.04 -14.71 -3.66
N GLY A 88 -25.06 -14.02 -3.16
CA GLY A 88 -25.92 -14.51 -2.09
C GLY A 88 -27.06 -15.45 -2.56
N GLY A 89 -27.14 -15.79 -3.85
CA GLY A 89 -28.22 -16.59 -4.42
C GLY A 89 -29.60 -15.90 -4.40
N LYS A 90 -29.78 -14.90 -3.55
CA LYS A 90 -30.97 -14.01 -3.50
C LYS A 90 -30.57 -12.63 -2.97
N PRO A 91 -31.13 -11.54 -3.49
CA PRO A 91 -30.93 -10.21 -2.93
C PRO A 91 -31.28 -10.18 -1.44
N GLY A 92 -30.36 -9.69 -0.61
CA GLY A 92 -30.58 -9.58 0.83
C GLY A 92 -30.31 -10.86 1.66
N ALA A 93 -29.79 -11.95 1.06
CA ALA A 93 -29.44 -13.18 1.80
C ALA A 93 -28.40 -12.93 2.90
N VAL A 94 -27.36 -12.13 2.62
CA VAL A 94 -26.32 -11.76 3.61
C VAL A 94 -26.93 -10.96 4.77
N GLN A 95 -27.84 -10.00 4.48
CA GLN A 95 -28.53 -9.23 5.51
C GLN A 95 -29.47 -10.12 6.35
N THR A 96 -30.08 -11.11 5.71
CA THR A 96 -30.92 -12.09 6.41
C THR A 96 -30.08 -12.96 7.32
N LEU A 97 -28.91 -13.40 6.87
CA LEU A 97 -27.94 -14.15 7.67
C LEU A 97 -27.48 -13.36 8.89
N GLU A 98 -27.14 -12.08 8.70
CA GLU A 98 -26.73 -11.19 9.80
C GLU A 98 -27.81 -11.05 10.87
N LYS A 99 -29.07 -10.88 10.47
CA LYS A 99 -30.21 -10.83 11.40
C LYS A 99 -30.42 -12.16 12.12
N LEU A 100 -30.22 -13.29 11.44
CA LEU A 100 -30.37 -14.61 12.04
C LEU A 100 -29.23 -14.91 13.03
N GLU A 101 -27.97 -14.63 12.71
CA GLU A 101 -26.85 -14.76 13.64
C GLU A 101 -27.03 -13.88 14.87
N GLN A 102 -27.54 -12.66 14.70
CA GLN A 102 -27.83 -11.78 15.85
C GLN A 102 -29.00 -12.31 16.70
N ALA A 103 -30.02 -12.91 16.09
CA ALA A 103 -31.12 -13.54 16.80
C ALA A 103 -30.67 -14.84 17.49
N GLU A 104 -29.78 -15.63 16.91
CA GLU A 104 -29.13 -16.80 17.50
C GLU A 104 -28.36 -16.40 18.75
N LYS A 105 -27.45 -15.42 18.65
CA LYS A 105 -26.67 -14.91 19.77
C LYS A 105 -27.55 -14.45 20.92
N THR A 106 -28.62 -13.70 20.62
CA THR A 106 -29.59 -13.23 21.62
C THR A 106 -30.31 -14.39 22.32
N ALA A 107 -30.62 -15.46 21.56
CA ALA A 107 -31.27 -16.65 22.12
C ALA A 107 -30.29 -17.48 22.98
N GLU A 108 -29.04 -17.58 22.59
CA GLU A 108 -27.96 -18.21 23.36
C GLU A 108 -27.67 -17.47 24.66
N ASP A 109 -27.57 -16.14 24.63
CA ASP A 109 -27.38 -15.29 25.82
C ASP A 109 -28.53 -15.47 26.81
N LYS A 110 -29.76 -15.54 26.30
CA LYS A 110 -30.95 -15.81 27.12
C LYS A 110 -30.94 -17.22 27.74
N LEU A 111 -30.52 -18.22 26.96
CA LEU A 111 -30.37 -19.58 27.45
C LEU A 111 -29.30 -19.65 28.54
N ALA A 112 -28.14 -19.02 28.34
CA ALA A 112 -27.06 -18.95 29.30
C ALA A 112 -27.52 -18.30 30.63
N ALA A 113 -28.26 -17.19 30.56
CA ALA A 113 -28.81 -16.53 31.72
C ALA A 113 -29.81 -17.44 32.51
N LEU A 114 -30.67 -18.15 31.80
CA LEU A 114 -31.61 -19.08 32.43
C LEU A 114 -30.90 -20.27 33.06
N LEU A 115 -29.84 -20.81 32.46
CA LEU A 115 -29.01 -21.86 33.00
C LEU A 115 -28.28 -21.44 34.27
N GLU A 116 -27.82 -20.20 34.33
CA GLU A 116 -27.20 -19.65 35.54
C GLU A 116 -28.19 -19.45 36.66
N GLN A 117 -29.41 -19.03 36.35
CA GLN A 117 -30.52 -18.97 37.32
C GLN A 117 -30.88 -20.37 37.83
N LEU A 118 -30.91 -21.39 37.00
CA LEU A 118 -31.18 -22.76 37.38
C LEU A 118 -30.11 -23.35 38.31
N ARG A 119 -28.85 -22.96 38.14
CA ARG A 119 -27.73 -23.34 39.03
C ARG A 119 -27.85 -22.73 40.42
N GLY A 120 -28.42 -21.56 40.51
CA GLY A 120 -28.64 -20.86 41.80
C GLY A 120 -30.00 -21.17 42.50
N ALA A 121 -30.90 -21.85 41.80
CA ALA A 121 -32.23 -22.16 42.33
C ALA A 121 -32.23 -23.39 43.25
N PRO A 122 -33.12 -23.46 44.30
CA PRO A 122 -33.33 -24.68 45.06
C PRO A 122 -33.81 -25.83 44.14
N GLN A 123 -33.36 -27.04 44.45
CA GLN A 123 -33.69 -28.25 43.68
C GLN A 123 -35.19 -28.35 43.37
N ASP A 124 -35.54 -28.55 42.07
CA ASP A 124 -36.87 -28.76 41.51
C ASP A 124 -37.79 -27.53 41.40
N ASP A 125 -37.36 -26.53 40.58
CA ASP A 125 -38.32 -25.55 40.02
C ASP A 125 -38.77 -26.00 38.61
N PRO A 126 -39.97 -26.61 38.49
CA PRO A 126 -40.46 -27.13 37.17
C PRO A 126 -40.75 -26.01 36.18
N ALA A 127 -41.03 -24.78 36.63
CA ALA A 127 -41.28 -23.65 35.75
C ALA A 127 -39.99 -23.18 35.11
N LEU A 128 -38.90 -23.13 35.88
CA LEU A 128 -37.58 -22.72 35.42
C LEU A 128 -37.01 -23.76 34.45
N SER A 129 -37.18 -25.05 34.76
CA SER A 129 -36.78 -26.15 33.88
C SER A 129 -37.50 -26.11 32.53
N ALA A 130 -38.80 -25.87 32.54
CA ALA A 130 -39.58 -25.68 31.29
C ALA A 130 -39.14 -24.44 30.49
N ALA A 131 -38.77 -23.34 31.16
CA ALA A 131 -38.26 -22.13 30.51
C ALA A 131 -36.91 -22.38 29.84
N VAL A 132 -36.00 -23.15 30.48
CA VAL A 132 -34.70 -23.55 29.90
C VAL A 132 -34.88 -24.42 28.65
N VAL A 133 -35.77 -25.45 28.71
CA VAL A 133 -36.06 -26.29 27.55
C VAL A 133 -36.64 -25.48 26.39
N LYS A 134 -37.54 -24.55 26.66
CA LYS A 134 -38.08 -23.64 25.63
C LYS A 134 -37.01 -22.75 25.01
N ALA A 135 -36.14 -22.14 25.83
CA ALA A 135 -35.03 -21.32 25.36
C ALA A 135 -34.00 -22.11 24.54
N ALA A 136 -33.71 -23.38 24.95
CA ALA A 136 -32.84 -24.28 24.20
C ALA A 136 -33.41 -24.62 22.83
N ASN A 137 -34.70 -24.94 22.76
CA ASN A 137 -35.37 -25.19 21.47
C ASN A 137 -35.42 -23.96 20.56
N ASP A 138 -35.59 -22.75 21.11
CA ASP A 138 -35.56 -21.50 20.35
C ASP A 138 -34.15 -21.25 19.80
N ALA A 139 -33.11 -21.38 20.62
CA ALA A 139 -31.72 -21.23 20.22
C ALA A 139 -31.34 -22.21 19.08
N GLU A 140 -31.68 -23.51 19.26
CA GLU A 140 -31.46 -24.54 18.26
C GLU A 140 -32.21 -24.24 16.94
N SER A 141 -33.44 -23.75 17.03
CA SER A 141 -34.23 -23.37 15.85
C SER A 141 -33.57 -22.21 15.08
N LYS A 142 -33.10 -21.17 15.79
CA LYS A 142 -32.40 -20.02 15.20
C LYS A 142 -31.10 -20.45 14.55
N ARG A 143 -30.31 -21.29 15.23
CA ARG A 143 -29.08 -21.86 14.70
C ARG A 143 -29.30 -22.62 13.41
N ARG A 144 -30.29 -23.52 13.35
CA ARG A 144 -30.62 -24.27 12.11
C ARG A 144 -31.04 -23.34 10.96
N GLN A 145 -31.77 -22.25 11.25
CA GLN A 145 -32.14 -21.25 10.26
C GLN A 145 -30.92 -20.51 9.73
N ALA A 146 -30.02 -20.07 10.63
CA ALA A 146 -28.76 -19.42 10.27
C ALA A 146 -27.88 -20.34 9.41
N ASP A 147 -27.69 -21.60 9.83
CA ASP A 147 -26.92 -22.61 9.09
C ASP A 147 -27.47 -22.86 7.68
N THR A 148 -28.81 -22.88 7.53
CA THR A 148 -29.45 -23.09 6.23
C THR A 148 -29.19 -21.92 5.28
N VAL A 149 -29.35 -20.70 5.77
CA VAL A 149 -29.07 -19.50 4.97
C VAL A 149 -27.57 -19.37 4.70
N ASN A 150 -26.72 -19.69 5.65
CA ASN A 150 -25.27 -19.70 5.48
C ASN A 150 -24.83 -20.64 4.34
N LYS A 151 -25.35 -21.86 4.30
CA LYS A 151 -25.07 -22.82 3.22
C LYS A 151 -25.54 -22.30 1.84
N LEU A 152 -26.68 -21.61 1.80
CA LEU A 152 -27.17 -21.01 0.54
C LEU A 152 -26.27 -19.86 0.07
N VAL A 153 -25.80 -19.03 0.99
CA VAL A 153 -24.86 -17.95 0.68
C VAL A 153 -23.53 -18.54 0.19
N ASP A 154 -22.98 -19.56 0.87
CA ASP A 154 -21.74 -20.21 0.47
C ASP A 154 -21.85 -20.89 -0.91
N ALA A 155 -22.97 -21.53 -1.21
CA ALA A 155 -23.20 -22.13 -2.52
C ALA A 155 -23.28 -21.05 -3.63
N GLY A 156 -23.93 -19.91 -3.34
CA GLY A 156 -23.97 -18.78 -4.26
C GLY A 156 -22.59 -18.19 -4.55
N PHE A 157 -21.76 -18.05 -3.51
CA PHE A 157 -20.35 -17.63 -3.68
C PHE A 157 -19.55 -18.61 -4.52
N ALA A 158 -19.60 -19.89 -4.23
CA ALA A 158 -18.89 -20.92 -4.98
C ALA A 158 -19.27 -20.94 -6.48
N GLN A 159 -20.54 -20.70 -6.78
CA GLN A 159 -21.04 -20.68 -8.15
C GLN A 159 -20.55 -19.48 -8.97
N ASN A 160 -20.39 -18.32 -8.34
CA ASN A 160 -20.02 -17.05 -9.01
C ASN A 160 -18.56 -16.63 -8.75
N GLN A 161 -17.78 -17.47 -8.10
CA GLN A 161 -16.41 -17.17 -7.69
C GLN A 161 -15.50 -16.80 -8.89
N ALA A 162 -15.64 -17.50 -10.00
CA ALA A 162 -14.81 -17.26 -11.19
C ALA A 162 -15.10 -15.87 -11.82
N GLU A 163 -16.38 -15.48 -11.87
CA GLU A 163 -16.79 -14.18 -12.43
C GLU A 163 -16.40 -13.02 -11.51
N ALA A 164 -16.59 -13.19 -10.20
CA ALA A 164 -16.13 -12.24 -9.21
C ALA A 164 -14.61 -12.06 -9.22
N GLY A 165 -13.85 -13.16 -9.33
CA GLY A 165 -12.40 -13.14 -9.45
C GLY A 165 -11.92 -12.41 -10.70
N ALA A 166 -12.56 -12.63 -11.85
CA ALA A 166 -12.22 -11.96 -13.10
C ALA A 166 -12.51 -10.44 -13.04
N LEU A 167 -13.60 -10.03 -12.39
CA LEU A 167 -13.92 -8.62 -12.17
C LEU A 167 -12.87 -7.97 -11.27
N ILE A 168 -12.57 -8.60 -10.15
CA ILE A 168 -11.58 -8.08 -9.19
C ILE A 168 -10.20 -7.97 -9.84
N ALA A 169 -9.77 -8.98 -10.61
CA ALA A 169 -8.50 -8.93 -11.31
C ALA A 169 -8.42 -7.76 -12.29
N ARG A 170 -9.47 -7.51 -13.07
CA ARG A 170 -9.54 -6.33 -13.95
C ARG A 170 -9.49 -5.01 -13.18
N ALA A 171 -10.20 -4.93 -12.06
CA ALA A 171 -10.19 -3.75 -11.21
C ALA A 171 -8.82 -3.50 -10.56
N VAL A 172 -8.09 -4.57 -10.18
CA VAL A 172 -6.71 -4.48 -9.65
C VAL A 172 -5.75 -4.00 -10.75
N SER A 173 -5.88 -4.52 -11.98
CA SER A 173 -5.06 -4.07 -13.13
C SER A 173 -5.29 -2.58 -13.41
N ALA A 174 -6.53 -2.13 -13.49
CA ALA A 174 -6.86 -0.71 -13.68
C ALA A 174 -6.34 0.17 -12.52
N ALA A 175 -6.41 -0.32 -11.29
CA ALA A 175 -5.86 0.37 -10.11
C ALA A 175 -4.32 0.46 -10.17
N ALA A 176 -3.63 -0.58 -10.67
CA ALA A 176 -2.19 -0.58 -10.85
C ALA A 176 -1.76 0.45 -11.90
N GLU A 177 -2.40 0.44 -13.07
CA GLU A 177 -2.16 1.43 -14.13
C GLU A 177 -2.38 2.86 -13.62
N ARG A 178 -3.42 3.06 -12.81
CA ARG A 178 -3.72 4.37 -12.22
C ARG A 178 -2.65 4.81 -11.23
N ALA A 179 -2.17 3.91 -10.38
CA ALA A 179 -1.10 4.19 -9.43
C ALA A 179 0.21 4.55 -10.13
N GLU A 180 0.58 3.82 -11.19
CA GLU A 180 1.76 4.09 -12.01
C GLU A 180 1.67 5.44 -12.74
N GLU A 181 0.50 5.79 -13.28
CA GLU A 181 0.24 7.11 -13.86
C GLU A 181 0.52 8.21 -12.84
N VAL A 182 -0.06 8.11 -11.64
CA VAL A 182 0.13 9.07 -10.54
C VAL A 182 1.59 9.17 -10.15
N GLN A 183 2.26 8.03 -9.98
CA GLN A 183 3.69 8.01 -9.66
C GLN A 183 4.54 8.70 -10.73
N THR A 184 4.23 8.47 -12.00
CA THR A 184 4.93 9.07 -13.14
C THR A 184 4.73 10.60 -13.16
N ILE A 185 3.50 11.06 -12.96
CA ILE A 185 3.17 12.49 -12.94
C ILE A 185 3.85 13.19 -11.76
N LEU A 186 3.72 12.66 -10.56
CA LEU A 186 4.31 13.27 -9.37
C LEU A 186 5.84 13.20 -9.39
N GLY A 187 6.42 12.11 -9.89
CA GLY A 187 7.87 12.00 -10.09
C GLY A 187 8.42 13.05 -11.05
N ALA A 188 7.61 13.41 -12.05
CA ALA A 188 7.99 14.42 -13.04
C ALA A 188 7.81 15.86 -12.57
N TRP A 189 6.71 16.19 -11.89
CA TRP A 189 6.26 17.56 -11.69
C TRP A 189 6.19 18.03 -10.24
N SER A 190 6.31 17.15 -9.23
CA SER A 190 6.31 17.57 -7.82
C SER A 190 7.57 18.34 -7.46
N ASP A 191 7.48 19.21 -6.44
CA ASP A 191 8.60 20.02 -5.97
C ASP A 191 9.81 19.19 -5.51
N ALA A 192 9.56 18.03 -4.90
CA ALA A 192 10.58 17.08 -4.52
C ALA A 192 10.34 15.73 -5.21
N PRO A 193 11.34 15.17 -5.93
CA PRO A 193 11.22 13.85 -6.52
C PRO A 193 10.87 12.82 -5.45
N GLY A 194 9.71 12.14 -5.63
CA GLY A 194 9.22 11.14 -4.68
C GLY A 194 8.29 11.67 -3.58
N ASP A 195 7.95 12.97 -3.55
CA ASP A 195 6.87 13.46 -2.67
C ASP A 195 5.50 13.07 -3.24
N MET A 196 4.95 11.99 -2.67
CA MET A 196 3.66 11.40 -3.08
C MET A 196 2.60 11.53 -1.98
N ARG A 197 2.76 12.53 -1.10
CA ARG A 197 1.78 12.82 -0.05
C ARG A 197 0.52 13.42 -0.65
N MET A 198 -0.58 13.17 0.04
CA MET A 198 -1.87 13.76 -0.31
C MET A 198 -1.94 15.21 0.15
N THR A 199 -1.49 16.12 -0.73
CA THR A 199 -1.56 17.57 -0.53
C THR A 199 -2.42 18.20 -1.61
N ASP A 200 -3.04 19.35 -1.31
CA ASP A 200 -3.85 20.09 -2.29
C ASP A 200 -3.02 20.46 -3.53
N ALA A 201 -1.73 20.76 -3.33
CA ALA A 201 -0.81 21.08 -4.41
C ALA A 201 -0.59 19.87 -5.35
N ASN A 202 -0.33 18.68 -4.79
CA ASN A 202 -0.15 17.46 -5.57
C ASN A 202 -1.45 17.04 -6.27
N ALA A 203 -2.60 17.19 -5.62
CA ALA A 203 -3.90 16.89 -6.23
C ALA A 203 -4.21 17.84 -7.40
N ALA A 204 -4.02 19.15 -7.23
CA ALA A 204 -4.21 20.13 -8.30
C ALA A 204 -3.21 19.94 -9.46
N LEU A 205 -1.98 19.55 -9.14
CA LEU A 205 -0.97 19.21 -10.14
C LEU A 205 -1.40 17.99 -10.98
N LEU A 206 -1.88 16.95 -10.32
CA LEU A 206 -2.37 15.74 -10.97
C LEU A 206 -3.53 16.04 -11.94
N GLU A 207 -4.52 16.81 -11.51
CA GLU A 207 -5.63 17.25 -12.38
C GLU A 207 -5.12 18.04 -13.59
N ARG A 208 -4.25 19.02 -13.37
CA ARG A 208 -3.70 19.85 -14.45
C ARG A 208 -2.94 19.04 -15.50
N VAL A 209 -2.16 18.05 -15.07
CA VAL A 209 -1.40 17.19 -16.00
C VAL A 209 -2.33 16.26 -16.74
N ARG A 210 -3.37 15.74 -16.10
CA ARG A 210 -4.40 14.88 -16.73
C ARG A 210 -5.16 15.61 -17.84
N ASP A 211 -5.41 16.87 -17.67
CA ASP A 211 -6.11 17.68 -18.67
C ASP A 211 -5.26 17.98 -19.93
N SER A 212 -3.95 17.69 -19.89
CA SER A 212 -3.03 18.01 -20.97
C SER A 212 -2.23 16.78 -21.43
N LYS A 213 -2.58 16.24 -22.61
CA LYS A 213 -1.83 15.13 -23.23
C LYS A 213 -0.34 15.45 -23.37
N THR A 214 0.01 16.68 -23.73
CA THR A 214 1.42 17.10 -23.86
C THR A 214 2.16 16.98 -22.53
N LEU A 215 1.54 17.38 -21.41
CA LEU A 215 2.18 17.26 -20.10
C LEU A 215 2.30 15.77 -19.68
N GLN A 216 1.32 14.93 -19.98
CA GLN A 216 1.39 13.50 -19.75
C GLN A 216 2.54 12.85 -20.53
N ASP A 217 2.69 13.19 -21.82
CA ASP A 217 3.76 12.66 -22.66
C ASP A 217 5.14 13.11 -22.16
N ILE A 218 5.28 14.36 -21.72
CA ILE A 218 6.53 14.87 -21.10
C ILE A 218 6.83 14.16 -19.79
N SER A 219 5.81 13.86 -18.96
CA SER A 219 5.97 13.20 -17.65
C SER A 219 6.71 11.87 -17.73
N ARG A 220 6.51 11.10 -18.81
CA ARG A 220 7.16 9.81 -19.04
C ARG A 220 8.70 9.91 -19.06
N TYR A 221 9.22 11.01 -19.52
CA TYR A 221 10.66 11.24 -19.67
C TYR A 221 11.23 12.06 -18.52
N LEU A 222 10.50 13.11 -18.09
CA LEU A 222 10.98 14.09 -17.13
C LEU A 222 11.33 13.47 -15.78
N GLY A 223 10.48 12.60 -15.24
CA GLY A 223 10.73 11.93 -13.96
C GLY A 223 12.02 11.11 -13.98
N ARG A 224 12.25 10.37 -15.06
CA ARG A 224 13.47 9.57 -15.27
C ARG A 224 14.72 10.44 -15.37
N PHE A 225 14.64 11.56 -16.07
CA PHE A 225 15.78 12.50 -16.19
C PHE A 225 16.10 13.15 -14.85
N ARG A 226 15.09 13.57 -14.10
CA ARG A 226 15.26 14.13 -12.75
C ARG A 226 15.94 13.13 -11.80
N GLU A 227 15.56 11.85 -11.87
CA GLU A 227 16.18 10.80 -11.09
C GLU A 227 17.66 10.60 -11.46
N ILE A 228 17.97 10.45 -12.76
CA ILE A 228 19.34 10.33 -13.27
C ILE A 228 20.18 11.52 -12.82
N PHE A 229 19.63 12.72 -12.93
CA PHE A 229 20.31 13.94 -12.51
C PHE A 229 20.55 13.98 -10.98
N ALA A 230 19.55 13.62 -10.17
CA ALA A 230 19.70 13.55 -8.73
C ALA A 230 20.76 12.52 -8.30
N GLN A 231 20.88 11.40 -9.02
CA GLN A 231 21.97 10.44 -8.82
C GLN A 231 23.33 11.01 -9.23
N GLY A 232 23.39 11.68 -10.39
CA GLY A 232 24.59 12.35 -10.87
C GLY A 232 25.07 13.41 -9.89
N LYS A 233 24.18 14.20 -9.31
CA LYS A 233 24.48 15.19 -8.28
C LYS A 233 25.01 14.57 -6.98
N ARG A 234 24.48 13.42 -6.56
CA ARG A 234 25.02 12.65 -5.43
C ARG A 234 26.42 12.11 -5.70
N ASN A 235 26.72 11.73 -6.94
CA ASN A 235 28.02 11.23 -7.35
C ASN A 235 29.04 12.34 -7.67
N GLY A 236 28.62 13.62 -7.61
CA GLY A 236 29.47 14.78 -7.88
C GLY A 236 30.53 15.10 -6.81
N TYR A 237 30.72 14.21 -5.83
CA TYR A 237 31.79 14.35 -4.83
C TYR A 237 32.92 13.35 -5.11
N ALA A 238 34.14 13.87 -5.24
CA ALA A 238 35.34 13.02 -5.25
C ALA A 238 35.72 12.64 -3.81
N TYR A 239 35.96 11.36 -3.59
CA TYR A 239 36.42 10.84 -2.32
C TYR A 239 37.95 10.73 -2.34
N GLY A 240 38.63 11.40 -1.42
CA GLY A 240 40.08 11.23 -1.30
C GLY A 240 40.83 12.40 -0.67
N ARG A 241 40.80 13.58 -1.23
CA ARG A 241 41.64 14.71 -0.77
C ARG A 241 40.87 15.87 -0.12
N GLY A 242 39.59 15.94 -0.21
CA GLY A 242 38.78 17.06 0.23
C GLY A 242 38.56 17.16 1.74
N GLU A 243 37.59 17.93 2.13
CA GLU A 243 37.22 18.20 3.51
C GLU A 243 36.87 16.94 4.30
N LYS A 244 37.33 16.84 5.53
CA LYS A 244 37.01 15.75 6.46
C LYS A 244 35.62 15.99 7.03
N TYR A 245 34.65 15.18 6.70
CA TYR A 245 33.28 15.40 7.15
C TYR A 245 32.75 14.33 8.12
N ALA A 246 33.37 13.16 8.16
CA ALA A 246 32.94 12.07 9.05
C ALA A 246 34.11 11.13 9.39
N LEU A 247 33.86 10.23 10.33
CA LEU A 247 34.77 9.12 10.66
C LEU A 247 34.10 7.82 10.20
N GLU A 248 34.93 6.93 9.66
CA GLU A 248 34.52 5.58 9.27
C GLU A 248 35.56 4.55 9.74
N LEU A 249 35.17 3.28 9.75
CA LEU A 249 36.07 2.19 9.99
C LEU A 249 36.54 1.61 8.64
N GLY A 250 37.86 1.38 8.52
CA GLY A 250 38.43 0.85 7.30
C GLY A 250 39.85 0.37 7.49
N ASN A 251 40.61 0.27 6.40
CA ASN A 251 42.02 -0.12 6.39
C ASN A 251 42.90 0.78 5.49
N ASP A 252 42.41 1.97 5.15
CA ASP A 252 43.20 2.93 4.37
C ASP A 252 44.06 3.80 5.29
N LEU A 253 45.37 3.48 5.32
CA LEU A 253 46.31 4.18 6.18
C LEU A 253 46.51 5.65 5.81
N SER A 254 46.30 6.02 4.56
CA SER A 254 46.40 7.41 4.10
C SER A 254 45.33 8.33 4.71
N ARG A 255 44.22 7.74 5.13
CA ARG A 255 43.11 8.42 5.76
C ARG A 255 42.98 8.13 7.27
N ALA A 256 43.86 7.31 7.81
CA ALA A 256 43.81 6.92 9.22
C ALA A 256 43.96 8.14 10.14
N LEU A 257 43.30 8.11 11.29
CA LEU A 257 43.50 9.10 12.34
C LEU A 257 44.92 9.02 12.87
N THR A 258 45.49 10.17 13.23
CA THR A 258 46.81 10.25 13.84
C THR A 258 46.92 9.39 15.12
N SER A 259 45.84 9.31 15.89
CA SER A 259 45.78 8.44 17.09
C SER A 259 45.85 6.95 16.78
N GLU A 260 45.36 6.50 15.65
CA GLU A 260 45.48 5.11 15.19
C GLU A 260 46.92 4.84 14.69
N LEU A 261 47.49 5.80 13.96
CA LEU A 261 48.89 5.70 13.50
C LEU A 261 49.90 5.75 14.66
N ALA A 262 49.57 6.45 15.74
CA ALA A 262 50.43 6.47 16.93
C ALA A 262 50.63 5.08 17.57
N MET A 263 49.71 4.14 17.36
CA MET A 263 49.81 2.75 17.78
C MET A 263 50.99 2.00 17.10
N LEU A 264 51.45 2.49 15.93
CA LEU A 264 52.62 1.93 15.24
C LEU A 264 53.92 2.29 15.92
N ALA A 265 53.97 3.40 16.64
CA ALA A 265 55.19 3.89 17.31
C ALA A 265 55.43 3.22 18.68
N VAL A 266 54.42 2.54 19.22
CA VAL A 266 54.49 1.91 20.55
C VAL A 266 54.44 0.38 20.39
N PRO A 267 55.52 -0.36 20.72
CA PRO A 267 55.61 -1.81 20.49
C PRO A 267 54.48 -2.61 21.15
N GLU A 268 54.00 -2.18 22.31
CA GLU A 268 52.92 -2.85 23.07
C GLU A 268 51.57 -2.76 22.37
N THR A 269 51.32 -1.72 21.56
CA THR A 269 50.07 -1.49 20.85
C THR A 269 50.09 -1.97 19.40
N LEU A 270 51.26 -2.34 18.88
CA LEU A 270 51.41 -2.84 17.51
C LEU A 270 50.53 -4.07 17.19
N PRO A 271 50.41 -5.09 18.04
CA PRO A 271 49.54 -6.24 17.78
C PRO A 271 48.07 -5.83 17.68
N LEU A 272 47.64 -4.86 18.48
CA LEU A 272 46.27 -4.33 18.43
C LEU A 272 46.02 -3.57 17.12
N PHE A 273 46.99 -2.77 16.66
CA PHE A 273 46.89 -2.08 15.37
C PHE A 273 46.80 -3.07 14.22
N LEU A 274 47.62 -4.11 14.18
CA LEU A 274 47.58 -5.13 13.13
C LEU A 274 46.26 -5.88 13.10
N ARG A 275 45.71 -6.20 14.26
CA ARG A 275 44.36 -6.80 14.36
C ARG A 275 43.30 -5.88 13.81
N LYS A 276 43.30 -4.60 14.17
CA LYS A 276 42.37 -3.61 13.64
C LYS A 276 42.48 -3.46 12.12
N TYR A 277 43.71 -3.46 11.60
CA TYR A 277 43.98 -3.36 10.17
C TYR A 277 43.41 -4.56 9.41
N GLN A 278 43.65 -5.78 9.89
CA GLN A 278 43.12 -7.00 9.29
C GLN A 278 41.59 -7.03 9.28
N HIS A 279 40.96 -6.56 10.35
CA HIS A 279 39.50 -6.54 10.48
C HIS A 279 38.84 -5.27 9.92
N ARG A 280 39.60 -4.41 9.23
CA ARG A 280 39.12 -3.10 8.70
C ARG A 280 38.47 -2.22 9.77
N GLN A 281 39.06 -2.18 10.97
CA GLN A 281 38.55 -1.45 12.13
C GLN A 281 39.41 -0.23 12.50
N ILE A 282 40.32 0.20 11.63
CA ILE A 282 41.05 1.45 11.81
C ILE A 282 40.11 2.61 11.60
N LYS A 283 40.09 3.55 12.55
CA LYS A 283 39.36 4.80 12.40
C LYS A 283 40.04 5.66 11.35
N GLN A 284 39.31 6.02 10.31
CA GLN A 284 39.80 6.82 9.21
C GLN A 284 38.83 7.97 8.88
N TYR A 285 39.40 9.05 8.32
CA TYR A 285 38.60 10.17 7.89
C TYR A 285 37.86 9.86 6.57
N ARG A 286 36.60 10.11 6.56
CA ARG A 286 35.84 10.20 5.34
C ARG A 286 35.96 11.62 4.78
N ARG A 287 36.54 11.72 3.59
CA ARG A 287 36.81 13.02 2.93
C ARG A 287 35.95 13.13 1.68
N ARG A 288 35.53 14.35 1.39
CA ARG A 288 34.81 14.65 0.15
C ARG A 288 35.30 15.99 -0.39
N GLU A 289 35.34 16.11 -1.68
CA GLU A 289 35.61 17.35 -2.39
C GLU A 289 34.50 17.56 -3.42
N PRO A 290 33.83 18.73 -3.43
CA PRO A 290 32.88 19.02 -4.47
C PRO A 290 33.63 19.12 -5.81
N VAL A 291 33.23 18.30 -6.77
CA VAL A 291 33.78 18.39 -8.12
C VAL A 291 32.97 19.42 -8.87
N TYR A 292 33.43 20.67 -8.84
CA TYR A 292 32.90 21.73 -9.72
C TYR A 292 33.44 21.47 -11.13
N LYS A 293 32.69 20.73 -11.94
CA LYS A 293 32.84 20.79 -13.37
C LYS A 293 32.23 22.14 -13.77
N GLY A 294 33.04 23.05 -14.25
CA GLY A 294 32.58 24.39 -14.62
C GLY A 294 31.31 24.31 -15.46
N ALA A 295 30.24 24.93 -14.96
CA ALA A 295 29.00 25.08 -15.72
C ALA A 295 29.17 26.37 -16.57
N GLY A 296 29.25 26.19 -17.88
CA GLY A 296 29.07 27.27 -18.82
C GLY A 296 27.58 27.47 -19.09
N ASP A 297 27.25 28.53 -19.85
CA ASP A 297 25.89 28.75 -20.30
C ASP A 297 25.38 27.55 -21.11
N ILE A 298 24.18 27.10 -20.82
CA ILE A 298 23.53 26.01 -21.55
C ILE A 298 22.55 26.62 -22.53
N ILE A 299 22.81 26.42 -23.83
CA ILE A 299 21.89 26.85 -24.91
C ILE A 299 21.22 25.59 -25.42
N CYS A 300 19.91 25.49 -25.25
CA CYS A 300 19.09 24.35 -25.73
C CYS A 300 18.27 24.80 -26.94
N CYS A 301 18.54 24.20 -28.12
CA CYS A 301 17.76 24.40 -29.33
C CYS A 301 16.82 23.23 -29.52
N LEU A 302 15.50 23.46 -29.47
CA LEU A 302 14.48 22.45 -29.71
C LEU A 302 13.98 22.58 -31.16
N ASP A 303 13.98 21.45 -31.88
CA ASP A 303 13.34 21.34 -33.18
C ASP A 303 11.86 20.98 -32.99
N GLU A 304 10.96 21.87 -33.37
CA GLU A 304 9.49 21.66 -33.35
C GLU A 304 8.93 21.48 -34.78
N SER A 305 9.73 20.99 -35.71
CA SER A 305 9.26 20.63 -37.06
C SER A 305 8.26 19.46 -37.01
N GLY A 306 7.45 19.33 -38.07
CA GLY A 306 6.44 18.25 -38.15
C GLY A 306 7.03 16.84 -38.06
N SER A 307 8.31 16.65 -38.42
CA SER A 307 9.01 15.37 -38.32
C SER A 307 9.41 14.99 -36.90
N THR A 308 9.47 15.95 -35.98
CA THR A 308 9.81 15.74 -34.56
C THR A 308 8.56 15.71 -33.65
N ALA A 309 7.35 15.75 -34.24
CA ALA A 309 6.11 15.71 -33.49
C ALA A 309 5.93 14.40 -32.68
N GLY A 310 5.16 14.45 -31.61
CA GLY A 310 4.85 13.29 -30.76
C GLY A 310 5.94 12.99 -29.71
N ASP A 311 6.38 11.75 -29.62
CA ASP A 311 7.31 11.29 -28.57
C ASP A 311 8.67 12.00 -28.60
N LEU A 312 9.19 12.33 -29.80
CA LEU A 312 10.45 13.07 -29.92
C LEU A 312 10.33 14.49 -29.36
N ALA A 313 9.23 15.19 -29.64
CA ALA A 313 8.96 16.50 -29.05
C ALA A 313 8.82 16.43 -27.53
N ALA A 314 8.13 15.45 -26.99
CA ALA A 314 7.98 15.23 -25.57
C ALA A 314 9.34 14.96 -24.90
N TRP A 315 10.16 14.10 -25.49
CA TRP A 315 11.52 13.81 -25.05
C TRP A 315 12.40 15.08 -25.05
N GLY A 316 12.40 15.85 -26.13
CA GLY A 316 13.19 17.08 -26.25
C GLY A 316 12.77 18.12 -25.21
N LYS A 317 11.46 18.31 -24.98
CA LYS A 317 10.93 19.19 -23.95
C LYS A 317 11.31 18.75 -22.54
N ALA A 318 11.29 17.45 -22.26
CA ALA A 318 11.72 16.90 -20.98
C ALA A 318 13.21 17.14 -20.73
N VAL A 319 14.07 16.97 -21.75
CA VAL A 319 15.50 17.28 -21.67
C VAL A 319 15.71 18.77 -21.37
N ALA A 320 15.02 19.67 -22.08
CA ALA A 320 15.15 21.10 -21.87
C ALA A 320 14.72 21.52 -20.45
N LEU A 321 13.61 20.97 -19.94
CA LEU A 321 13.16 21.23 -18.57
C LEU A 321 14.16 20.71 -17.54
N THR A 322 14.75 19.54 -17.76
CA THR A 322 15.80 19.00 -16.87
C THR A 322 17.03 19.89 -16.87
N LEU A 323 17.46 20.38 -18.05
CA LEU A 323 18.59 21.29 -18.15
C LEU A 323 18.31 22.63 -17.45
N LEU A 324 17.07 23.10 -17.49
CA LEU A 324 16.64 24.32 -16.77
C LEU A 324 16.72 24.13 -15.24
N GLU A 325 16.43 22.94 -14.72
CA GLU A 325 16.59 22.63 -13.28
C GLU A 325 18.08 22.55 -12.85
N ILE A 326 18.98 22.34 -13.81
CA ILE A 326 20.43 22.23 -13.57
C ILE A 326 21.10 23.60 -13.54
N ALA A 327 20.64 24.52 -14.41
CA ALA A 327 21.19 25.84 -14.56
C ALA A 327 20.85 26.78 -13.40
#